data_10123de769701c5a7babc8539f7247a9
#
_entry.id   10123de769701c5a7babc8539f7247a9
#
_cell.length_a   1.000
_cell.length_b   1.000
_cell.length_c   1.000
_cell.angle_alpha   90.00
_cell.angle_beta   90.00
_cell.angle_gamma   90.00
#
_symmetry.space_group_name_H-M   'P 1'
#
loop_
_entity.id
_entity.type
_entity.pdbx_description
1 polymer ?
#
loop_
_entity_poly.entity_id
_entity_poly.type
_entity_poly.pdbx_seq_one_letter_code
_entity_poly.pdbx_strand_id
1 'polypeptide(L)'
;MQASATTRVVGGVPYQESVQLGGETLRLNGAGVRHKAVFKVYTAGLYTATKAATAEDALAQPGPKRIAITMLREIDANELGKLFTRGMEENSPRGEMGQLVPGLLRMGQIFAEQKQLKAGDTFHVDWVPGKGAQVVVRDVPQGDPIREPVFYKALLRIWLGPVPADFQLKDALLGKGA
;
A
#
# COMPACT_ATOMS: atom_id res chain seq x y z
N MET A 1 -22.59 -16.55 -15.71
CA MET A 1 -21.86 -15.71 -16.64
C MET A 1 -20.88 -14.84 -15.87
N GLN A 2 -19.61 -15.02 -16.12
CA GLN A 2 -18.59 -14.23 -15.44
C GLN A 2 -18.36 -12.95 -16.21
N ALA A 3 -18.47 -11.83 -15.50
CA ALA A 3 -17.99 -10.57 -16.06
C ALA A 3 -16.48 -10.67 -16.25
N SER A 4 -15.97 -10.36 -17.43
CA SER A 4 -14.54 -10.29 -17.64
C SER A 4 -13.98 -9.19 -16.75
N ALA A 5 -12.93 -9.53 -16.00
CA ALA A 5 -12.25 -8.53 -15.17
C ALA A 5 -11.67 -7.45 -16.08
N THR A 6 -12.05 -6.21 -15.83
CA THR A 6 -11.42 -5.09 -16.50
C THR A 6 -10.11 -4.75 -15.80
N THR A 7 -9.12 -4.37 -16.57
CA THR A 7 -7.81 -3.99 -16.06
C THR A 7 -7.45 -2.58 -16.52
N ARG A 8 -6.63 -1.93 -15.69
CA ARG A 8 -6.02 -0.64 -16.01
C ARG A 8 -4.51 -0.84 -16.05
N VAL A 9 -3.85 -0.38 -17.10
CA VAL A 9 -2.40 -0.51 -17.21
C VAL A 9 -1.75 0.78 -16.71
N VAL A 10 -0.85 0.64 -15.75
CA VAL A 10 -0.15 1.77 -15.13
C VAL A 10 1.35 1.44 -15.12
N GLY A 11 2.15 2.27 -15.79
CA GLY A 11 3.58 2.02 -15.89
C GLY A 11 3.92 0.66 -16.49
N GLY A 12 3.08 0.15 -17.39
CA GLY A 12 3.24 -1.18 -17.99
C GLY A 12 2.71 -2.32 -17.13
N VAL A 13 2.16 -2.04 -15.94
CA VAL A 13 1.66 -3.06 -15.00
C VAL A 13 0.13 -3.10 -15.05
N PRO A 14 -0.48 -4.27 -15.25
CA PRO A 14 -1.94 -4.37 -15.21
C PRO A 14 -2.45 -4.39 -13.77
N TYR A 15 -3.46 -3.56 -13.51
CA TYR A 15 -4.19 -3.54 -12.25
C TYR A 15 -5.64 -3.91 -12.53
N GLN A 16 -6.17 -4.87 -11.79
CA GLN A 16 -7.60 -5.18 -11.90
C GLN A 16 -8.41 -4.01 -11.35
N GLU A 17 -9.52 -3.69 -12.00
CA GLU A 17 -10.40 -2.59 -11.57
C GLU A 17 -11.15 -2.92 -10.28
N SER A 18 -11.27 -4.21 -9.95
CA SER A 18 -11.87 -4.64 -8.69
C SER A 18 -11.21 -5.91 -8.16
N VAL A 19 -11.25 -6.06 -6.83
CA VAL A 19 -10.75 -7.26 -6.15
C VAL A 19 -11.70 -7.61 -5.02
N GLN A 20 -11.70 -8.88 -4.61
CA GLN A 20 -12.46 -9.34 -3.45
C GLN A 20 -11.55 -9.38 -2.24
N LEU A 21 -11.99 -8.83 -1.12
CA LEU A 21 -11.22 -8.83 0.12
C LEU A 21 -12.17 -8.74 1.32
N GLY A 22 -12.01 -9.63 2.28
CA GLY A 22 -12.81 -9.60 3.50
C GLY A 22 -14.30 -9.72 3.27
N GLY A 23 -14.73 -10.45 2.24
CA GLY A 23 -16.13 -10.60 1.89
C GLY A 23 -16.74 -9.44 1.14
N GLU A 24 -15.95 -8.42 0.78
CA GLU A 24 -16.44 -7.25 0.05
C GLU A 24 -15.70 -7.08 -1.27
N THR A 25 -16.35 -6.43 -2.22
CA THR A 25 -15.73 -6.03 -3.47
C THR A 25 -15.10 -4.66 -3.30
N LEU A 26 -13.79 -4.57 -3.51
CA LEU A 26 -13.06 -3.31 -3.53
C LEU A 26 -12.85 -2.87 -4.96
N ARG A 27 -12.88 -1.57 -5.18
CA ARG A 27 -12.59 -0.97 -6.48
C ARG A 27 -11.25 -0.25 -6.44
N LEU A 28 -10.58 -0.26 -7.58
CA LEU A 28 -9.34 0.50 -7.75
C LEU A 28 -9.67 1.98 -7.67
N ASN A 29 -9.31 2.60 -6.54
CA ASN A 29 -9.54 4.02 -6.31
C ASN A 29 -8.62 4.88 -7.17
N GLY A 30 -7.41 4.43 -7.36
CA GLY A 30 -6.42 5.06 -8.20
C GLY A 30 -5.14 4.29 -8.22
N ALA A 31 -4.29 4.56 -9.22
CA ALA A 31 -2.99 3.91 -9.35
C ALA A 31 -2.03 4.84 -10.08
N GLY A 32 -0.74 4.70 -9.79
CA GLY A 32 0.28 5.54 -10.40
C GLY A 32 1.67 4.97 -10.22
N VAL A 33 2.66 5.73 -10.65
CA VAL A 33 4.06 5.34 -10.61
C VAL A 33 4.79 6.19 -9.56
N ARG A 34 5.58 5.53 -8.72
CA ARG A 34 6.51 6.18 -7.81
C ARG A 34 7.79 6.51 -8.55
N HIS A 35 8.08 7.79 -8.65
CA HIS A 35 9.34 8.26 -9.23
C HIS A 35 10.30 8.70 -8.13
N LYS A 36 11.58 8.41 -8.32
CA LYS A 36 12.66 9.00 -7.53
C LYS A 36 13.63 9.62 -8.53
N ALA A 37 13.67 10.96 -8.58
CA ALA A 37 14.32 11.70 -9.65
C ALA A 37 13.76 11.22 -11.00
N VAL A 38 14.61 10.78 -11.94
CA VAL A 38 14.17 10.29 -13.24
C VAL A 38 13.79 8.80 -13.25
N PHE A 39 13.97 8.11 -12.14
CA PHE A 39 13.78 6.66 -12.09
C PHE A 39 12.36 6.29 -11.68
N LYS A 40 11.79 5.33 -12.39
CA LYS A 40 10.51 4.71 -12.02
C LYS A 40 10.84 3.55 -11.07
N VAL A 41 10.38 3.66 -9.82
CA VAL A 41 10.76 2.72 -8.77
C VAL A 41 9.76 1.58 -8.64
N TYR A 42 8.47 1.92 -8.56
CA TYR A 42 7.40 0.94 -8.50
C TYR A 42 6.09 1.57 -8.95
N THR A 43 5.09 0.74 -9.18
CA THR A 43 3.71 1.18 -9.33
C THR A 43 2.97 0.90 -8.04
N ALA A 44 1.94 1.67 -7.74
CA ALA A 44 1.08 1.45 -6.59
C ALA A 44 -0.37 1.64 -6.98
N GLY A 45 -1.25 0.83 -6.40
CA GLY A 45 -2.69 0.94 -6.58
C GLY A 45 -3.39 0.87 -5.22
N LEU A 46 -4.37 1.74 -5.04
CA LEU A 46 -5.18 1.78 -3.81
C LEU A 46 -6.57 1.24 -4.12
N TYR A 47 -7.00 0.24 -3.36
CA TYR A 47 -8.32 -0.36 -3.47
C TYR A 47 -9.14 -0.02 -2.23
N THR A 48 -10.34 0.47 -2.44
CA THR A 48 -11.26 0.86 -1.36
C THR A 48 -12.68 0.37 -1.69
N ALA A 49 -13.51 0.24 -0.66
CA ALA A 49 -14.89 -0.17 -0.84
C ALA A 49 -15.73 0.94 -1.48
N THR A 50 -15.45 2.19 -1.13
CA THR A 50 -16.10 3.36 -1.73
C THR A 50 -15.04 4.33 -2.21
N LYS A 51 -15.41 5.16 -3.19
CA LYS A 51 -14.48 6.12 -3.76
C LYS A 51 -13.98 7.10 -2.71
N ALA A 52 -12.67 7.31 -2.66
CA ALA A 52 -12.02 8.27 -1.77
C ALA A 52 -11.32 9.33 -2.61
N ALA A 53 -11.78 10.57 -2.52
CA ALA A 53 -11.19 11.70 -3.23
C ALA A 53 -10.15 12.45 -2.40
N THR A 54 -10.12 12.22 -1.09
CA THR A 54 -9.16 12.86 -0.16
C THR A 54 -8.47 11.80 0.69
N ALA A 55 -7.32 12.18 1.24
CA ALA A 55 -6.60 11.30 2.17
C ALA A 55 -7.47 10.96 3.38
N GLU A 56 -8.17 11.96 3.93
CA GLU A 56 -9.05 11.78 5.08
C GLU A 56 -10.13 10.74 4.79
N ASP A 57 -10.77 10.82 3.62
CA ASP A 57 -11.78 9.84 3.22
C ASP A 57 -11.21 8.43 3.15
N ALA A 58 -10.04 8.29 2.52
CA ALA A 58 -9.41 6.98 2.38
C ALA A 58 -9.05 6.37 3.74
N LEU A 59 -8.50 7.19 4.64
CA LEU A 59 -8.09 6.73 5.96
C LEU A 59 -9.28 6.44 6.88
N ALA A 60 -10.39 7.17 6.70
CA ALA A 60 -11.55 7.07 7.59
C ALA A 60 -12.51 5.94 7.23
N GLN A 61 -12.45 5.39 6.02
CA GLN A 61 -13.35 4.31 5.62
C GLN A 61 -13.21 3.11 6.55
N PRO A 62 -14.32 2.57 7.08
CA PRO A 62 -14.24 1.46 8.04
C PRO A 62 -14.01 0.08 7.41
N GLY A 63 -14.24 -0.05 6.12
CA GLY A 63 -14.17 -1.33 5.41
C GLY A 63 -12.75 -1.78 5.08
N PRO A 64 -12.62 -2.94 4.41
CA PRO A 64 -11.32 -3.43 3.97
C PRO A 64 -10.68 -2.49 2.95
N LYS A 65 -9.34 -2.57 2.86
CA LYS A 65 -8.54 -1.74 1.95
C LYS A 65 -7.32 -2.53 1.52
N ARG A 66 -6.79 -2.18 0.36
CA ARG A 66 -5.54 -2.74 -0.13
C ARG A 66 -4.68 -1.66 -0.75
N ILE A 67 -3.41 -1.65 -0.39
CA ILE A 67 -2.37 -0.96 -1.15
C ILE A 67 -1.52 -2.03 -1.82
N ALA A 68 -1.46 -2.01 -3.16
CA ALA A 68 -0.77 -3.01 -3.96
C ALA A 68 0.39 -2.36 -4.69
N ILE A 69 1.54 -3.02 -4.68
CA ILE A 69 2.78 -2.48 -5.25
C ILE A 69 3.42 -3.52 -6.16
N THR A 70 3.90 -3.07 -7.32
CA THR A 70 4.71 -3.88 -8.24
C THR A 70 6.02 -3.14 -8.49
N MET A 71 7.13 -3.82 -8.23
CA MET A 71 8.45 -3.22 -8.43
C MET A 71 8.76 -3.06 -9.92
N LEU A 72 9.28 -1.91 -10.30
CA LEU A 72 9.75 -1.64 -11.66
C LEU A 72 11.27 -1.79 -11.78
N ARG A 73 11.96 -1.91 -10.65
CA ARG A 73 13.38 -2.15 -10.58
C ARG A 73 13.71 -2.93 -9.32
N GLU A 74 14.87 -3.57 -9.32
CA GLU A 74 15.33 -4.33 -8.16
C GLU A 74 15.64 -3.39 -6.99
N ILE A 75 15.30 -3.83 -5.79
CA ILE A 75 15.63 -3.12 -4.56
C ILE A 75 15.96 -4.12 -3.45
N ASP A 76 16.90 -3.75 -2.59
CA ASP A 76 17.13 -4.47 -1.34
C ASP A 76 15.86 -4.35 -0.48
N ALA A 77 15.31 -5.48 -0.05
CA ALA A 77 14.04 -5.48 0.68
C ALA A 77 14.17 -4.79 2.04
N ASN A 78 15.32 -4.93 2.69
CA ASN A 78 15.56 -4.24 3.95
C ASN A 78 15.58 -2.73 3.78
N GLU A 79 16.16 -2.23 2.69
CA GLU A 79 16.16 -0.80 2.36
C GLU A 79 14.73 -0.30 2.12
N LEU A 80 13.92 -1.07 1.40
CA LEU A 80 12.52 -0.68 1.18
C LEU A 80 11.76 -0.61 2.50
N GLY A 81 11.96 -1.59 3.39
CA GLY A 81 11.36 -1.58 4.71
C GLY A 81 11.74 -0.35 5.53
N LYS A 82 13.01 0.06 5.46
CA LYS A 82 13.48 1.27 6.13
C LYS A 82 12.83 2.53 5.57
N LEU A 83 12.67 2.60 4.25
CA LEU A 83 12.01 3.74 3.61
C LEU A 83 10.54 3.84 4.04
N PHE A 84 9.85 2.70 4.14
CA PHE A 84 8.47 2.67 4.62
C PHE A 84 8.37 3.11 6.08
N THR A 85 9.27 2.61 6.94
CA THR A 85 9.32 3.01 8.35
C THR A 85 9.50 4.52 8.47
N ARG A 86 10.44 5.07 7.72
CA ARG A 86 10.68 6.52 7.71
C ARG A 86 9.44 7.30 7.24
N GLY A 87 8.79 6.83 6.18
CA GLY A 87 7.57 7.46 5.68
C GLY A 87 6.45 7.46 6.71
N MET A 88 6.30 6.36 7.46
CA MET A 88 5.32 6.27 8.52
C MET A 88 5.65 7.25 9.66
N GLU A 89 6.92 7.33 10.06
CA GLU A 89 7.35 8.24 11.12
C GLU A 89 7.15 9.71 10.72
N GLU A 90 7.51 10.07 9.50
CA GLU A 90 7.41 11.45 9.02
C GLU A 90 5.96 11.93 8.87
N ASN A 91 5.02 11.01 8.69
CA ASN A 91 3.62 11.33 8.43
C ASN A 91 2.70 11.01 9.61
N SER A 92 3.23 10.56 10.73
CA SER A 92 2.43 10.19 11.90
C SER A 92 2.56 11.23 13.01
N PRO A 93 1.47 11.51 13.75
CA PRO A 93 1.57 12.36 14.93
C PRO A 93 2.51 11.74 15.97
N ARG A 94 3.25 12.57 16.68
CA ARG A 94 4.22 12.10 17.68
C ARG A 94 3.58 11.21 18.75
N GLY A 95 2.35 11.49 19.15
CA GLY A 95 1.64 10.72 20.17
C GLY A 95 1.27 9.30 19.73
N GLU A 96 1.32 9.00 18.42
CA GLU A 96 1.02 7.67 17.91
C GLU A 96 2.25 6.75 17.83
N MET A 97 3.46 7.30 17.90
CA MET A 97 4.68 6.52 17.63
C MET A 97 4.83 5.30 18.53
N GLY A 98 4.52 5.43 19.82
CA GLY A 98 4.60 4.29 20.74
C GLY A 98 3.69 3.14 20.34
N GLN A 99 2.54 3.43 19.76
CA GLN A 99 1.59 2.43 19.31
C GLN A 99 2.03 1.76 18.01
N LEU A 100 2.90 2.41 17.24
CA LEU A 100 3.35 1.89 15.96
C LEU A 100 4.54 0.95 16.08
N VAL A 101 5.32 1.05 17.16
CA VAL A 101 6.58 0.31 17.30
C VAL A 101 6.45 -1.19 17.07
N PRO A 102 5.48 -1.90 17.69
CA PRO A 102 5.38 -3.35 17.44
C PRO A 102 5.13 -3.69 15.98
N GLY A 103 4.26 -2.95 15.31
CA GLY A 103 3.98 -3.16 13.88
C GLY A 103 5.16 -2.81 13.00
N LEU A 104 5.89 -1.75 13.31
CA LEU A 104 7.09 -1.36 12.57
C LEU A 104 8.17 -2.44 12.65
N LEU A 105 8.38 -3.00 13.84
CA LEU A 105 9.35 -4.08 14.02
C LEU A 105 8.94 -5.31 13.21
N ARG A 106 7.66 -5.63 13.24
CA ARG A 106 7.12 -6.77 12.51
C ARG A 106 7.28 -6.61 11.00
N MET A 107 6.91 -5.44 10.49
CA MET A 107 7.06 -5.11 9.07
C MET A 107 8.52 -5.17 8.63
N GLY A 108 9.42 -4.63 9.45
CA GLY A 108 10.85 -4.67 9.18
C GLY A 108 11.38 -6.10 9.07
N GLN A 109 10.93 -6.99 9.95
CA GLN A 109 11.31 -8.40 9.91
C GLN A 109 10.81 -9.09 8.64
N ILE A 110 9.56 -8.82 8.26
CA ILE A 110 8.96 -9.40 7.06
C ILE A 110 9.78 -9.01 5.83
N PHE A 111 10.11 -7.73 5.66
CA PHE A 111 10.88 -7.28 4.51
C PHE A 111 12.32 -7.80 4.56
N ALA A 112 12.95 -7.80 5.72
CA ALA A 112 14.32 -8.33 5.85
C ALA A 112 14.43 -9.79 5.39
N GLU A 113 13.42 -10.61 5.66
CA GLU A 113 13.38 -12.01 5.24
C GLU A 113 13.31 -12.17 3.72
N GLN A 114 12.81 -11.19 3.00
CA GLN A 114 12.69 -11.26 1.54
C GLN A 114 14.03 -11.08 0.81
N LYS A 115 14.99 -10.48 1.46
CA LYS A 115 16.33 -10.16 0.94
C LYS A 115 16.29 -9.15 -0.20
N GLN A 116 15.78 -9.53 -1.35
CA GLN A 116 15.66 -8.66 -2.52
C GLN A 116 14.27 -8.76 -3.14
N LEU A 117 13.80 -7.65 -3.68
CA LEU A 117 12.63 -7.61 -4.55
C LEU A 117 13.11 -7.23 -5.93
N LYS A 118 12.77 -8.05 -6.91
CA LYS A 118 13.19 -7.85 -8.31
C LYS A 118 12.12 -7.09 -9.07
N ALA A 119 12.50 -6.52 -10.21
CA ALA A 119 11.53 -5.94 -11.12
C ALA A 119 10.46 -6.98 -11.46
N GLY A 120 9.19 -6.59 -11.34
CA GLY A 120 8.04 -7.47 -11.54
C GLY A 120 7.53 -8.14 -10.26
N ASP A 121 8.29 -8.12 -9.18
CA ASP A 121 7.82 -8.67 -7.91
C ASP A 121 6.71 -7.78 -7.34
N THR A 122 5.71 -8.44 -6.75
CA THR A 122 4.54 -7.76 -6.19
C THR A 122 4.45 -7.98 -4.70
N PHE A 123 3.89 -6.99 -4.01
CA PHE A 123 3.42 -7.18 -2.66
C PHE A 123 2.22 -6.26 -2.41
N HIS A 124 1.39 -6.64 -1.48
CA HIS A 124 0.32 -5.76 -1.04
C HIS A 124 0.14 -5.88 0.47
N VAL A 125 -0.48 -4.87 1.04
CA VAL A 125 -0.84 -4.88 2.45
C VAL A 125 -2.34 -4.64 2.51
N ASP A 126 -3.05 -5.60 3.09
CA ASP A 126 -4.49 -5.61 3.15
C ASP A 126 -4.95 -5.32 4.57
N TRP A 127 -5.89 -4.42 4.71
CA TRP A 127 -6.61 -4.24 5.97
C TRP A 127 -7.93 -4.97 5.89
N VAL A 128 -8.15 -5.90 6.83
CA VAL A 128 -9.43 -6.60 6.97
C VAL A 128 -9.95 -6.34 8.37
N PRO A 129 -11.09 -5.65 8.51
CA PRO A 129 -11.68 -5.39 9.83
C PRO A 129 -11.83 -6.67 10.63
N GLY A 130 -11.46 -6.61 11.91
CA GLY A 130 -11.48 -7.76 12.80
C GLY A 130 -10.27 -8.69 12.68
N LYS A 131 -9.46 -8.56 11.64
CA LYS A 131 -8.26 -9.39 11.45
C LYS A 131 -6.96 -8.59 11.54
N GLY A 132 -6.89 -7.45 10.85
CA GLY A 132 -5.72 -6.58 10.90
C GLY A 132 -5.08 -6.37 9.53
N ALA A 133 -3.85 -5.86 9.54
CA ALA A 133 -3.06 -5.61 8.35
C ALA A 133 -2.24 -6.86 8.00
N GLN A 134 -2.51 -7.44 6.83
CA GLN A 134 -1.79 -8.62 6.34
C GLN A 134 -0.86 -8.21 5.20
N VAL A 135 0.43 -8.50 5.36
CA VAL A 135 1.42 -8.31 4.30
C VAL A 135 1.46 -9.59 3.46
N VAL A 136 1.35 -9.43 2.15
CA VAL A 136 1.42 -10.54 1.18
C VAL A 136 2.51 -10.21 0.18
N VAL A 137 3.51 -11.08 0.06
CA VAL A 137 4.64 -10.90 -0.87
C VAL A 137 4.62 -12.03 -1.88
N ARG A 138 4.63 -11.69 -3.17
CA ARG A 138 4.57 -12.67 -4.26
C ARG A 138 3.44 -13.68 -4.05
N ASP A 139 2.27 -13.15 -3.67
CA ASP A 139 1.05 -13.92 -3.41
C ASP A 139 1.11 -14.83 -2.17
N VAL A 140 2.13 -14.69 -1.32
CA VAL A 140 2.28 -15.48 -0.09
C VAL A 140 2.10 -14.58 1.14
N PRO A 141 1.09 -14.86 2.00
CA PRO A 141 0.93 -14.10 3.25
C PRO A 141 2.13 -14.28 4.17
N GLN A 142 2.53 -13.20 4.80
CA GLN A 142 3.73 -13.16 5.65
C GLN A 142 3.33 -13.00 7.11
N GLY A 143 3.34 -14.10 7.84
CA GLY A 143 3.06 -14.09 9.27
C GLY A 143 1.63 -13.71 9.63
N ASP A 144 1.41 -13.44 10.90
CA ASP A 144 0.08 -13.05 11.40
C ASP A 144 -0.22 -11.58 11.08
N PRO A 145 -1.50 -11.23 10.89
CA PRO A 145 -1.86 -9.82 10.68
C PRO A 145 -1.48 -8.93 11.85
N ILE A 146 -1.13 -7.68 11.55
CA ILE A 146 -0.88 -6.65 12.54
C ILE A 146 -2.24 -6.03 12.89
N ARG A 147 -2.69 -6.22 14.12
CA ARG A 147 -4.09 -5.94 14.51
C ARG A 147 -4.43 -4.48 14.74
N GLU A 148 -3.45 -3.67 15.11
CA GLU A 148 -3.71 -2.28 15.49
C GLU A 148 -4.15 -1.43 14.30
N PRO A 149 -5.36 -0.85 14.33
CA PRO A 149 -5.85 -0.01 13.22
C PRO A 149 -4.95 1.18 12.95
N VAL A 150 -4.32 1.73 13.98
CA VAL A 150 -3.40 2.87 13.84
C VAL A 150 -2.23 2.52 12.92
N PHE A 151 -1.79 1.26 12.93
CA PHE A 151 -0.69 0.83 12.08
C PHE A 151 -1.04 0.97 10.59
N TYR A 152 -2.20 0.48 10.19
CA TYR A 152 -2.58 0.52 8.77
C TYR A 152 -2.80 1.96 8.30
N LYS A 153 -3.39 2.81 9.13
CA LYS A 153 -3.52 4.23 8.81
C LYS A 153 -2.16 4.89 8.61
N ALA A 154 -1.23 4.60 9.51
CA ALA A 154 0.14 5.11 9.37
C ALA A 154 0.82 4.58 8.11
N LEU A 155 0.60 3.32 7.77
CA LEU A 155 1.13 2.74 6.54
C LEU A 155 0.61 3.48 5.31
N LEU A 156 -0.69 3.70 5.21
CA LEU A 156 -1.26 4.43 4.07
C LEU A 156 -0.73 5.87 3.99
N ARG A 157 -0.38 6.48 5.11
CA ARG A 157 0.18 7.83 5.11
C ARG A 157 1.54 7.93 4.41
N ILE A 158 2.24 6.82 4.20
CA ILE A 158 3.45 6.82 3.36
C ILE A 158 3.15 7.46 2.01
N TRP A 159 1.98 7.17 1.46
CA TRP A 159 1.56 7.66 0.14
C TRP A 159 0.54 8.80 0.21
N LEU A 160 -0.28 8.84 1.26
CA LEU A 160 -1.41 9.77 1.36
C LEU A 160 -1.21 10.88 2.38
N GLY A 161 -0.13 10.84 3.15
CA GLY A 161 0.13 11.82 4.20
C GLY A 161 0.61 13.17 3.66
N PRO A 162 0.88 14.13 4.57
CA PRO A 162 1.33 15.45 4.16
C PRO A 162 2.74 15.47 3.57
N VAL A 163 3.56 14.46 3.88
CA VAL A 163 4.90 14.29 3.30
C VAL A 163 4.91 12.94 2.56
N PRO A 164 4.18 12.82 1.44
CA PRO A 164 4.05 11.52 0.77
C PRO A 164 5.34 11.14 0.06
N ALA A 165 5.46 9.84 -0.22
CA ALA A 165 6.59 9.32 -0.99
C ALA A 165 6.73 10.04 -2.34
N ASP A 166 5.60 10.41 -2.95
CA ASP A 166 5.56 11.08 -4.24
C ASP A 166 4.22 11.82 -4.34
N PHE A 167 4.26 13.14 -4.56
CA PHE A 167 3.04 13.94 -4.62
C PHE A 167 2.15 13.60 -5.82
N GLN A 168 2.75 13.29 -6.96
CA GLN A 168 1.98 12.89 -8.14
C GLN A 168 1.32 11.53 -7.92
N LEU A 169 2.03 10.62 -7.26
CA LEU A 169 1.46 9.33 -6.91
C LEU A 169 0.30 9.48 -5.92
N LYS A 170 0.45 10.35 -4.93
CA LYS A 170 -0.66 10.64 -4.00
C LYS A 170 -1.92 11.06 -4.76
N ASP A 171 -1.78 12.02 -5.68
CA ASP A 171 -2.91 12.47 -6.48
C ASP A 171 -3.51 11.34 -7.32
N ALA A 172 -2.66 10.53 -7.93
CA ALA A 172 -3.12 9.39 -8.73
C ALA A 172 -3.89 8.38 -7.89
N LEU A 173 -3.42 8.07 -6.69
CA LEU A 173 -4.11 7.13 -5.79
C LEU A 173 -5.47 7.66 -5.33
N LEU A 174 -5.63 8.97 -5.26
CA LEU A 174 -6.90 9.61 -4.90
C LEU A 174 -7.80 9.88 -6.12
N GLY A 175 -7.43 9.34 -7.28
CA GLY A 175 -8.21 9.51 -8.48
C GLY A 175 -8.09 10.88 -9.12
N LYS A 176 -7.10 11.67 -8.73
CA LYS A 176 -6.79 12.98 -9.30
C LYS A 176 -5.57 12.81 -10.21
N GLY A 177 -5.50 13.54 -11.24
CA GLY A 177 -4.40 13.42 -12.17
C GLY A 177 -4.74 12.46 -13.31
N ALA A 178 -4.70 12.99 -14.43
CA ALA A 178 -5.00 12.30 -15.67
C ALA A 178 -3.87 11.38 -16.08
#